data_54031264e418df56dc66dd8f7f2a6050
#
_entry.id   54031264e418df56dc66dd8f7f2a6050
#
_cell.length_a   1.000
_cell.length_b   1.000
_cell.length_c   1.000
_cell.angle_alpha   90.00
_cell.angle_beta   90.00
_cell.angle_gamma   90.00
#
_symmetry.space_group_name_H-M   'P 1'
#
loop_
_entity.id
_entity.type
_entity.pdbx_description
1 polymer ?
#
loop_
_entity_poly.entity_id
_entity_poly.type
_entity_poly.pdbx_seq_one_letter_code
_entity_poly.pdbx_strand_id
1 'polypeptide(L)'
;MSTTTPIVDFVRRYAQSGTSRLHMPGHKGQSLLGFEPWDITEIKGADELYGADGIIAQSEANATRLFGTVHTYYSTEGSSQCIRAMLCLALQAAPAAGQRPVLLAARNAHKALLYAAALLDFDIQWLWPAPQDAGALCSCPVSAAKLTGALQGLAQQGKRPFGVYITSPDYLGGVQDIAALAEVCKDFGVPLLVDNAHGAYLRFLPQGGQHPIALGAAMCCDSGHKTLPVVTGGAYLHLGKNAPIQDEAAVRNALALFGSTSPSYLILQSLDKCNQVLSEGYPLRLLQCCGHLTRLRRELNEAAAAKHCPGPLALESEPLKVTLDAAALGMTGTELAEALRCAKVECEYADPRYVVLMFTPANPPQDFERLTSAVLHIVENLTGPFPLPEKNDRELLELEHELHTCCSIRQAVFAPQEQVPTEQAVGRICAMPTVSCPPAIPIVVSGEKITPAAVRLMQKYHVMQAAVLRKTI
;
A
#
# COMPACT_ATOMS: atom_id res chain seq x y z
N MET A 1 13.49 17.21 -22.58
CA MET A 1 12.29 17.97 -22.97
C MET A 1 11.33 17.95 -21.82
N SER A 2 10.74 19.08 -21.45
CA SER A 2 9.71 19.13 -20.39
C SER A 2 8.47 18.33 -20.81
N THR A 3 7.89 17.59 -19.89
CA THR A 3 6.67 16.80 -20.12
C THR A 3 5.47 17.74 -20.15
N THR A 4 4.61 17.64 -21.16
CA THR A 4 3.38 18.43 -21.28
C THR A 4 2.38 18.07 -20.19
N THR A 5 1.46 19.01 -19.87
CA THR A 5 0.39 18.83 -18.88
C THR A 5 -0.99 18.98 -19.56
N PRO A 6 -1.39 18.02 -20.42
CA PRO A 6 -2.58 18.19 -21.27
C PRO A 6 -3.87 18.39 -20.50
N ILE A 7 -4.05 17.71 -19.34
CA ILE A 7 -5.24 17.85 -18.50
C ILE A 7 -5.24 19.22 -17.82
N VAL A 8 -4.14 19.60 -17.17
CA VAL A 8 -4.01 20.91 -16.48
C VAL A 8 -4.20 22.05 -17.47
N ASP A 9 -3.59 21.95 -18.66
CA ASP A 9 -3.67 23.00 -19.66
C ASP A 9 -5.08 23.16 -20.24
N PHE A 10 -5.79 22.05 -20.44
CA PHE A 10 -7.20 22.09 -20.85
C PHE A 10 -8.06 22.76 -19.77
N VAL A 11 -7.99 22.31 -18.53
CA VAL A 11 -8.82 22.82 -17.43
C VAL A 11 -8.57 24.31 -17.21
N ARG A 12 -7.31 24.77 -17.25
CA ARG A 12 -6.96 26.19 -17.12
C ARG A 12 -7.58 27.04 -18.24
N ARG A 13 -7.46 26.61 -19.50
CA ARG A 13 -8.10 27.32 -20.63
C ARG A 13 -9.61 27.36 -20.46
N TYR A 14 -10.23 26.24 -20.07
CA TYR A 14 -11.66 26.17 -19.84
C TYR A 14 -12.11 27.10 -18.71
N ALA A 15 -11.42 27.12 -17.57
CA ALA A 15 -11.73 27.99 -16.44
C ALA A 15 -11.68 29.49 -16.82
N GLN A 16 -10.82 29.87 -17.79
CA GLN A 16 -10.62 31.25 -18.25
C GLN A 16 -11.48 31.61 -19.47
N SER A 17 -12.21 30.66 -20.06
CA SER A 17 -12.92 30.85 -21.33
C SER A 17 -14.17 31.73 -21.25
N GLY A 18 -14.69 31.99 -20.03
CA GLY A 18 -15.98 32.66 -19.85
C GLY A 18 -17.20 31.81 -20.26
N THR A 19 -17.01 30.53 -20.56
CA THR A 19 -18.08 29.62 -20.94
C THR A 19 -19.09 29.44 -19.82
N SER A 20 -20.38 29.58 -20.12
CA SER A 20 -21.44 29.29 -19.15
C SER A 20 -21.48 27.81 -18.78
N ARG A 21 -21.34 27.52 -17.49
CA ARG A 21 -21.26 26.12 -16.98
C ARG A 21 -22.67 25.55 -16.74
N LEU A 22 -23.35 25.15 -17.80
CA LEU A 22 -24.67 24.51 -17.71
C LEU A 22 -24.60 22.98 -17.59
N HIS A 23 -23.42 22.47 -17.25
CA HIS A 23 -23.09 21.07 -16.97
C HIS A 23 -22.71 20.89 -15.48
N MET A 24 -22.53 19.63 -15.04
CA MET A 24 -21.97 19.33 -13.70
C MET A 24 -20.50 19.80 -13.63
N PRO A 25 -19.94 20.05 -12.45
CA PRO A 25 -20.54 19.93 -11.09
C PRO A 25 -21.53 21.04 -10.71
N GLY A 26 -22.27 20.82 -9.62
CA GLY A 26 -23.33 21.70 -9.16
C GLY A 26 -22.89 23.12 -8.70
N HIS A 27 -21.64 23.26 -8.27
CA HIS A 27 -21.05 24.57 -7.86
C HIS A 27 -20.80 25.53 -9.05
N LYS A 28 -20.87 25.06 -10.28
CA LYS A 28 -20.73 25.88 -11.51
C LYS A 28 -19.44 26.71 -11.59
N GLY A 29 -18.38 26.28 -10.88
CA GLY A 29 -17.12 27.01 -10.78
C GLY A 29 -17.15 28.19 -9.82
N GLN A 30 -18.22 28.38 -9.06
CA GLN A 30 -18.27 29.38 -7.99
C GLN A 30 -17.32 28.98 -6.85
N SER A 31 -16.41 29.86 -6.50
CA SER A 31 -15.39 29.61 -5.50
C SER A 31 -15.98 29.57 -4.10
N LEU A 32 -16.01 28.40 -3.47
CA LEU A 32 -16.39 28.16 -2.08
C LEU A 32 -15.16 27.78 -1.23
N LEU A 33 -14.34 26.87 -1.73
CA LEU A 33 -13.09 26.40 -1.11
C LEU A 33 -11.84 26.87 -1.88
N GLY A 34 -12.03 27.44 -3.09
CA GLY A 34 -10.98 28.03 -3.90
C GLY A 34 -10.53 27.17 -5.11
N PHE A 35 -10.90 25.93 -5.18
CA PHE A 35 -10.52 25.01 -6.26
C PHE A 35 -11.62 24.76 -7.30
N GLU A 36 -12.86 25.12 -7.04
CA GLU A 36 -14.04 24.84 -7.87
C GLU A 36 -13.93 25.34 -9.32
N PRO A 37 -13.22 26.45 -9.62
CA PRO A 37 -13.00 26.84 -11.01
C PRO A 37 -12.28 25.78 -11.84
N TRP A 38 -11.48 24.93 -11.21
CA TRP A 38 -10.70 23.85 -11.81
C TRP A 38 -11.36 22.48 -11.73
N ASP A 39 -12.45 22.35 -10.99
CA ASP A 39 -13.23 21.12 -10.92
C ASP A 39 -14.24 21.08 -12.09
N ILE A 40 -14.10 20.08 -12.93
CA ILE A 40 -14.93 19.84 -14.11
C ILE A 40 -15.36 18.38 -14.18
N THR A 41 -16.17 18.06 -15.15
CA THR A 41 -16.55 16.69 -15.50
C THR A 41 -16.17 16.39 -16.97
N GLU A 42 -16.65 15.30 -17.54
CA GLU A 42 -16.41 14.82 -18.91
C GLU A 42 -17.11 15.73 -19.95
N ILE A 43 -16.72 16.99 -20.03
CA ILE A 43 -17.19 17.91 -21.05
C ILE A 43 -16.40 17.70 -22.36
N LYS A 44 -16.93 18.24 -23.47
CA LYS A 44 -16.28 18.11 -24.78
C LYS A 44 -14.82 18.54 -24.73
N GLY A 45 -13.92 17.60 -25.02
CA GLY A 45 -12.47 17.80 -25.03
C GLY A 45 -11.78 17.54 -23.69
N ALA A 46 -12.53 17.26 -22.61
CA ALA A 46 -11.97 16.89 -21.33
C ALA A 46 -11.55 15.40 -21.23
N ASP A 47 -12.00 14.58 -22.20
CA ASP A 47 -11.81 13.13 -22.21
C ASP A 47 -12.67 12.39 -21.15
N GLU A 48 -12.61 11.07 -21.10
CA GLU A 48 -13.27 10.19 -20.14
C GLU A 48 -12.29 9.16 -19.63
N LEU A 49 -12.19 8.95 -18.30
CA LEU A 49 -11.12 8.16 -17.70
C LEU A 49 -11.09 6.69 -18.19
N TYR A 50 -12.25 6.05 -18.32
CA TYR A 50 -12.31 4.63 -18.72
C TYR A 50 -12.50 4.40 -20.23
N GLY A 51 -12.62 5.48 -21.00
CA GLY A 51 -12.66 5.47 -22.46
C GLY A 51 -11.60 6.39 -23.07
N ALA A 52 -10.53 6.69 -22.34
CA ALA A 52 -9.58 7.74 -22.67
C ALA A 52 -8.96 7.57 -24.05
N ASP A 53 -9.18 8.59 -24.91
CA ASP A 53 -8.60 8.72 -26.24
C ASP A 53 -8.04 10.14 -26.52
N GLY A 54 -8.16 11.03 -25.52
CA GLY A 54 -7.79 12.44 -25.58
C GLY A 54 -6.67 12.85 -24.63
N ILE A 55 -6.96 13.87 -23.79
CA ILE A 55 -5.97 14.47 -22.89
C ILE A 55 -5.57 13.55 -21.72
N ILE A 56 -6.46 12.67 -21.27
CA ILE A 56 -6.14 11.68 -20.24
C ILE A 56 -5.19 10.63 -20.81
N ALA A 57 -5.50 10.08 -22.00
CA ALA A 57 -4.61 9.14 -22.68
C ALA A 57 -3.22 9.74 -22.95
N GLN A 58 -3.13 11.02 -23.33
CA GLN A 58 -1.85 11.73 -23.53
C GLN A 58 -1.07 11.84 -22.21
N SER A 59 -1.75 12.13 -21.11
CA SER A 59 -1.12 12.22 -19.78
C SER A 59 -0.67 10.85 -19.27
N GLU A 60 -1.45 9.79 -19.46
CA GLU A 60 -1.08 8.41 -19.15
C GLU A 60 0.12 7.94 -20.00
N ALA A 61 0.21 8.35 -21.28
CA ALA A 61 1.37 8.09 -22.12
C ALA A 61 2.65 8.79 -21.60
N ASN A 62 2.52 9.98 -20.99
CA ASN A 62 3.63 10.63 -20.29
C ASN A 62 4.08 9.82 -19.09
N ALA A 63 3.14 9.38 -18.24
CA ALA A 63 3.44 8.53 -17.10
C ALA A 63 4.08 7.20 -17.53
N THR A 64 3.55 6.56 -18.57
CA THR A 64 4.09 5.32 -19.16
C THR A 64 5.58 5.45 -19.51
N ARG A 65 5.96 6.54 -20.19
CA ARG A 65 7.39 6.80 -20.51
C ARG A 65 8.24 7.04 -19.29
N LEU A 66 7.73 7.79 -18.29
CA LEU A 66 8.47 8.11 -17.06
C LEU A 66 8.70 6.86 -16.19
N PHE A 67 7.68 6.04 -16.03
CA PHE A 67 7.78 4.80 -15.26
C PHE A 67 8.47 3.67 -16.04
N GLY A 68 8.51 3.76 -17.39
CA GLY A 68 9.12 2.72 -18.23
C GLY A 68 8.32 1.42 -18.28
N THR A 69 7.01 1.53 -18.25
CA THR A 69 6.05 0.43 -18.27
C THR A 69 5.55 0.15 -19.69
N VAL A 70 4.79 -0.92 -19.90
CA VAL A 70 4.05 -1.14 -21.15
C VAL A 70 2.91 -0.14 -21.24
N HIS A 71 2.16 0.03 -20.15
CA HIS A 71 1.15 1.06 -19.99
C HIS A 71 1.00 1.40 -18.50
N THR A 72 0.72 2.67 -18.21
CA THR A 72 0.39 3.19 -16.89
C THR A 72 -0.98 3.84 -16.94
N TYR A 73 -1.94 3.31 -16.22
CA TYR A 73 -3.31 3.82 -16.13
C TYR A 73 -3.49 4.61 -14.84
N TYR A 74 -4.31 5.65 -14.89
CA TYR A 74 -4.66 6.46 -13.73
C TYR A 74 -5.83 5.88 -12.94
N SER A 75 -5.80 6.13 -11.64
CA SER A 75 -6.92 5.93 -10.73
C SER A 75 -7.13 7.17 -9.87
N THR A 76 -8.39 7.55 -9.68
CA THR A 76 -8.82 8.59 -8.74
C THR A 76 -9.38 8.02 -7.43
N GLU A 77 -9.40 6.67 -7.33
CA GLU A 77 -9.95 5.90 -6.21
C GLU A 77 -8.85 5.22 -5.35
N GLY A 78 -7.61 5.70 -5.50
CA GLY A 78 -6.45 5.15 -4.81
C GLY A 78 -6.01 3.78 -5.35
N SER A 79 -4.92 3.25 -4.78
CA SER A 79 -4.43 1.90 -5.11
C SER A 79 -5.44 0.80 -4.81
N SER A 80 -6.47 1.05 -3.99
CA SER A 80 -7.53 0.07 -3.73
C SER A 80 -8.30 -0.32 -4.99
N GLN A 81 -8.58 0.62 -5.90
CA GLN A 81 -9.14 0.33 -7.23
C GLN A 81 -8.14 -0.46 -8.07
N CYS A 82 -6.88 -0.01 -8.11
CA CYS A 82 -5.82 -0.67 -8.88
C CYS A 82 -5.58 -2.12 -8.43
N ILE A 83 -5.58 -2.39 -7.11
CA ILE A 83 -5.47 -3.76 -6.56
C ILE A 83 -6.60 -4.64 -7.07
N ARG A 84 -7.85 -4.17 -7.00
CA ARG A 84 -9.01 -4.94 -7.45
C ARG A 84 -8.97 -5.19 -8.96
N ALA A 85 -8.62 -4.18 -9.75
CA ALA A 85 -8.48 -4.29 -11.20
C ALA A 85 -7.35 -5.26 -11.58
N MET A 86 -6.19 -5.17 -10.93
CA MET A 86 -5.05 -6.05 -11.12
C MET A 86 -5.41 -7.52 -10.87
N LEU A 87 -6.14 -7.79 -9.77
CA LEU A 87 -6.61 -9.13 -9.43
C LEU A 87 -7.68 -9.64 -10.39
N CYS A 88 -8.59 -8.75 -10.84
CA CYS A 88 -9.59 -9.06 -11.85
C CYS A 88 -8.93 -9.50 -13.18
N LEU A 89 -7.94 -8.76 -13.65
CA LEU A 89 -7.20 -9.07 -14.88
C LEU A 89 -6.43 -10.39 -14.76
N ALA A 90 -5.75 -10.61 -13.64
CA ALA A 90 -5.03 -11.86 -13.40
C ALA A 90 -5.99 -13.07 -13.36
N LEU A 91 -7.16 -12.91 -12.75
CA LEU A 91 -8.19 -13.94 -12.67
C LEU A 91 -8.82 -14.23 -14.06
N GLN A 92 -9.10 -13.19 -14.86
CA GLN A 92 -9.65 -13.34 -16.22
C GLN A 92 -8.70 -14.08 -17.13
N ALA A 93 -7.38 -13.94 -16.96
CA ALA A 93 -6.37 -14.64 -17.74
C ALA A 93 -6.12 -16.07 -17.27
N ALA A 94 -6.63 -16.46 -16.11
CA ALA A 94 -6.43 -17.79 -15.57
C ALA A 94 -7.20 -18.84 -16.38
N PRO A 95 -6.59 -20.05 -16.63
CA PRO A 95 -7.31 -21.14 -17.28
C PRO A 95 -8.55 -21.54 -16.48
N ALA A 96 -9.67 -21.80 -17.15
CA ALA A 96 -10.88 -22.34 -16.52
C ALA A 96 -10.58 -23.76 -16.00
N ALA A 97 -10.38 -23.91 -14.69
CA ALA A 97 -9.90 -25.17 -14.10
C ALA A 97 -11.03 -26.04 -13.47
N GLY A 98 -12.27 -25.63 -13.54
CA GLY A 98 -13.40 -26.33 -12.85
C GLY A 98 -13.29 -26.34 -11.31
N GLN A 99 -12.19 -25.80 -10.76
CA GLN A 99 -11.96 -25.59 -9.33
C GLN A 99 -12.05 -24.12 -8.98
N ARG A 100 -12.32 -23.84 -7.70
CA ARG A 100 -12.32 -22.47 -7.19
C ARG A 100 -10.95 -21.83 -7.38
N PRO A 101 -10.87 -20.61 -7.96
CA PRO A 101 -9.59 -19.94 -8.18
C PRO A 101 -8.86 -19.68 -6.86
N VAL A 102 -7.53 -19.79 -6.87
CA VAL A 102 -6.68 -19.57 -5.69
C VAL A 102 -5.61 -18.51 -6.02
N LEU A 103 -5.44 -17.55 -5.13
CA LEU A 103 -4.33 -16.60 -5.12
C LEU A 103 -3.32 -17.02 -4.05
N LEU A 104 -2.03 -16.96 -4.34
CA LEU A 104 -0.97 -17.09 -3.33
C LEU A 104 -0.56 -15.68 -2.89
N ALA A 105 -0.68 -15.34 -1.61
CA ALA A 105 -0.46 -13.97 -1.13
C ALA A 105 0.31 -13.89 0.19
N ALA A 106 1.18 -12.89 0.33
CA ALA A 106 1.83 -12.59 1.60
C ALA A 106 0.81 -12.08 2.65
N ARG A 107 0.98 -12.50 3.92
CA ARG A 107 -0.02 -12.29 4.98
C ARG A 107 -0.19 -10.82 5.37
N ASN A 108 0.79 -9.95 5.11
CA ASN A 108 0.71 -8.51 5.34
C ASN A 108 -0.04 -7.73 4.24
N ALA A 109 -0.96 -8.39 3.55
CA ALA A 109 -1.74 -7.77 2.49
C ALA A 109 -2.75 -6.75 3.02
N HIS A 110 -2.90 -5.64 2.29
CA HIS A 110 -3.90 -4.62 2.58
C HIS A 110 -5.33 -5.18 2.42
N LYS A 111 -6.29 -4.71 3.25
CA LYS A 111 -7.70 -5.17 3.21
C LYS A 111 -8.38 -5.07 1.84
N ALA A 112 -7.86 -4.25 0.91
CA ALA A 112 -8.37 -4.18 -0.46
C ALA A 112 -8.28 -5.52 -1.20
N LEU A 113 -7.27 -6.37 -0.90
CA LEU A 113 -7.17 -7.75 -1.39
C LEU A 113 -8.36 -8.59 -0.93
N LEU A 114 -8.74 -8.49 0.35
CA LEU A 114 -9.85 -9.26 0.91
C LEU A 114 -11.19 -8.87 0.30
N TYR A 115 -11.40 -7.58 0.07
CA TYR A 115 -12.59 -7.11 -0.63
C TYR A 115 -12.59 -7.55 -2.10
N ALA A 116 -11.43 -7.61 -2.75
CA ALA A 116 -11.34 -8.21 -4.08
C ALA A 116 -11.70 -9.71 -4.05
N ALA A 117 -11.22 -10.46 -3.06
CA ALA A 117 -11.57 -11.89 -2.90
C ALA A 117 -13.07 -12.09 -2.66
N ALA A 118 -13.71 -11.21 -1.88
CA ALA A 118 -15.15 -11.25 -1.68
C ALA A 118 -15.94 -10.95 -2.97
N LEU A 119 -15.51 -9.95 -3.76
CA LEU A 119 -16.21 -9.51 -4.96
C LEU A 119 -15.97 -10.46 -6.15
N LEU A 120 -14.74 -10.92 -6.34
CA LEU A 120 -14.32 -11.78 -7.46
C LEU A 120 -14.44 -13.28 -7.17
N ASP A 121 -14.73 -13.66 -5.93
CA ASP A 121 -15.01 -15.02 -5.48
C ASP A 121 -13.84 -16.00 -5.67
N PHE A 122 -12.69 -15.70 -5.13
CA PHE A 122 -11.52 -16.57 -5.08
C PHE A 122 -11.04 -16.84 -3.65
N ASP A 123 -10.28 -17.91 -3.47
CA ASP A 123 -9.64 -18.25 -2.20
C ASP A 123 -8.20 -17.74 -2.16
N ILE A 124 -7.68 -17.54 -0.94
CA ILE A 124 -6.31 -17.10 -0.72
C ILE A 124 -5.54 -18.18 0.04
N GLN A 125 -4.41 -18.61 -0.52
CA GLN A 125 -3.38 -19.35 0.20
C GLN A 125 -2.36 -18.36 0.73
N TRP A 126 -2.20 -18.33 2.07
CA TRP A 126 -1.31 -17.38 2.71
C TRP A 126 0.15 -17.84 2.74
N LEU A 127 1.06 -16.90 2.44
CA LEU A 127 2.47 -16.97 2.78
C LEU A 127 2.68 -16.22 4.10
N TRP A 128 3.12 -16.93 5.12
CA TRP A 128 3.48 -16.35 6.40
C TRP A 128 4.97 -15.98 6.43
N PRO A 129 5.43 -15.03 7.28
CA PRO A 129 6.85 -14.78 7.45
C PRO A 129 7.57 -16.01 8.02
N ALA A 130 8.88 -16.11 7.84
CA ALA A 130 9.64 -17.11 8.59
C ALA A 130 9.65 -16.76 10.09
N PRO A 131 9.78 -17.73 11.01
CA PRO A 131 9.70 -17.45 12.45
C PRO A 131 10.64 -16.35 12.95
N GLN A 132 11.85 -16.25 12.39
CA GLN A 132 12.82 -15.20 12.74
C GLN A 132 12.43 -13.80 12.23
N ASP A 133 11.48 -13.72 11.31
CA ASP A 133 11.01 -12.49 10.65
C ASP A 133 9.59 -12.08 11.12
N ALA A 134 8.99 -12.87 12.04
CA ALA A 134 7.65 -12.63 12.58
C ALA A 134 7.68 -11.59 13.71
N GLY A 135 8.27 -10.42 13.44
CA GLY A 135 8.42 -9.34 14.43
C GLY A 135 7.32 -8.29 14.42
N ALA A 136 6.49 -8.24 13.38
CA ALA A 136 5.45 -7.23 13.23
C ALA A 136 4.34 -7.68 12.27
N LEU A 137 3.10 -7.30 12.59
CA LEU A 137 1.93 -7.55 11.73
C LEU A 137 2.08 -6.94 10.31
N CYS A 138 2.77 -5.79 10.24
CA CYS A 138 2.93 -5.02 9.01
C CYS A 138 4.02 -5.56 8.06
N SER A 139 4.80 -6.57 8.49
CA SER A 139 5.92 -7.11 7.70
C SER A 139 5.73 -8.60 7.45
N CYS A 140 6.01 -9.03 6.23
CA CYS A 140 5.98 -10.44 5.83
C CYS A 140 7.02 -10.69 4.74
N PRO A 141 8.30 -10.80 5.10
CA PRO A 141 9.34 -11.15 4.15
C PRO A 141 9.12 -12.53 3.54
N VAL A 142 9.19 -12.61 2.21
CA VAL A 142 9.01 -13.83 1.44
C VAL A 142 10.28 -14.11 0.64
N SER A 143 11.00 -15.17 0.98
CA SER A 143 12.15 -15.62 0.20
C SER A 143 11.73 -16.38 -1.07
N ALA A 144 12.59 -16.37 -2.10
CA ALA A 144 12.40 -17.16 -3.31
C ALA A 144 12.22 -18.65 -3.00
N ALA A 145 12.98 -19.20 -2.03
CA ALA A 145 12.86 -20.58 -1.60
C ALA A 145 11.49 -20.89 -0.98
N LYS A 146 10.97 -19.99 -0.13
CA LYS A 146 9.63 -20.14 0.46
C LYS A 146 8.53 -20.10 -0.61
N LEU A 147 8.64 -19.16 -1.54
CA LEU A 147 7.70 -19.04 -2.67
C LEU A 147 7.73 -20.31 -3.53
N THR A 148 8.93 -20.80 -3.88
CA THR A 148 9.10 -22.06 -4.65
C THR A 148 8.42 -23.23 -3.95
N GLY A 149 8.67 -23.42 -2.65
CA GLY A 149 8.05 -24.49 -1.87
C GLY A 149 6.53 -24.41 -1.84
N ALA A 150 5.97 -23.21 -1.69
CA ALA A 150 4.53 -23.01 -1.70
C ALA A 150 3.89 -23.30 -3.07
N LEU A 151 4.52 -22.88 -4.17
CA LEU A 151 4.05 -23.17 -5.53
C LEU A 151 4.15 -24.67 -5.86
N GLN A 152 5.23 -25.35 -5.44
CA GLN A 152 5.36 -26.81 -5.56
C GLN A 152 4.29 -27.55 -4.77
N GLY A 153 4.01 -27.12 -3.53
CA GLY A 153 2.96 -27.71 -2.71
C GLY A 153 1.55 -27.58 -3.31
N LEU A 154 1.25 -26.44 -3.93
CA LEU A 154 0.00 -26.25 -4.68
C LEU A 154 -0.05 -27.15 -5.92
N ALA A 155 1.05 -27.26 -6.69
CA ALA A 155 1.14 -28.09 -7.87
C ALA A 155 0.93 -29.58 -7.52
N GLN A 156 1.49 -30.07 -6.41
CA GLN A 156 1.26 -31.45 -5.90
C GLN A 156 -0.21 -31.71 -5.56
N GLN A 157 -0.97 -30.66 -5.19
CA GLN A 157 -2.41 -30.75 -4.96
C GLN A 157 -3.24 -30.60 -6.24
N GLY A 158 -2.61 -30.53 -7.41
CA GLY A 158 -3.27 -30.26 -8.70
C GLY A 158 -3.84 -28.85 -8.82
N LYS A 159 -3.35 -27.90 -7.99
CA LYS A 159 -3.78 -26.52 -7.98
C LYS A 159 -2.72 -25.62 -8.61
N ARG A 160 -3.15 -24.65 -9.41
CA ARG A 160 -2.31 -23.56 -9.93
C ARG A 160 -2.91 -22.24 -9.50
N PRO A 161 -2.17 -21.40 -8.77
CA PRO A 161 -2.68 -20.08 -8.41
C PRO A 161 -2.77 -19.20 -9.66
N PHE A 162 -3.77 -18.31 -9.71
CA PHE A 162 -3.93 -17.36 -10.82
C PHE A 162 -2.96 -16.17 -10.72
N GLY A 163 -2.30 -16.01 -9.56
CA GLY A 163 -1.29 -15.00 -9.31
C GLY A 163 -0.58 -15.21 -7.99
N VAL A 164 0.57 -14.55 -7.85
CA VAL A 164 1.29 -14.35 -6.58
C VAL A 164 1.20 -12.88 -6.21
N TYR A 165 0.70 -12.56 -5.03
CA TYR A 165 0.51 -11.17 -4.56
C TYR A 165 1.45 -10.86 -3.40
N ILE A 166 2.27 -9.81 -3.58
CA ILE A 166 3.29 -9.38 -2.62
C ILE A 166 3.14 -7.88 -2.35
N THR A 167 3.26 -7.46 -1.09
CA THR A 167 3.36 -6.05 -0.71
C THR A 167 4.83 -5.67 -0.57
N SER A 168 5.28 -4.67 -1.34
CA SER A 168 6.67 -4.15 -1.31
C SER A 168 6.73 -2.73 -1.87
N PRO A 169 7.24 -1.73 -1.12
CA PRO A 169 7.65 -1.82 0.29
C PRO A 169 6.49 -2.12 1.23
N ASP A 170 6.77 -2.77 2.35
CA ASP A 170 5.79 -2.95 3.42
C ASP A 170 5.60 -1.66 4.25
N TYR A 171 4.69 -1.70 5.23
CA TYR A 171 4.36 -0.50 6.02
C TYR A 171 5.52 -0.01 6.88
N LEU A 172 6.41 -0.91 7.34
CA LEU A 172 7.61 -0.57 8.10
C LEU A 172 8.80 -0.18 7.20
N GLY A 173 8.65 -0.31 5.87
CA GLY A 173 9.68 0.03 4.90
C GLY A 173 10.56 -1.14 4.48
N GLY A 174 10.18 -2.37 4.82
CA GLY A 174 10.83 -3.57 4.30
C GLY A 174 10.60 -3.72 2.80
N VAL A 175 11.66 -4.01 2.04
CA VAL A 175 11.62 -4.20 0.59
C VAL A 175 11.90 -5.65 0.25
N GLN A 176 11.06 -6.26 -0.59
CA GLN A 176 11.21 -7.63 -1.05
C GLN A 176 12.21 -7.72 -2.21
N ASP A 177 12.87 -8.87 -2.35
CA ASP A 177 13.65 -9.17 -3.56
C ASP A 177 12.71 -9.54 -4.72
N ILE A 178 12.10 -8.51 -5.31
CA ILE A 178 11.12 -8.66 -6.40
C ILE A 178 11.73 -9.38 -7.60
N ALA A 179 13.02 -9.18 -7.91
CA ALA A 179 13.67 -9.84 -9.04
C ALA A 179 13.73 -11.36 -8.84
N ALA A 180 14.15 -11.82 -7.66
CA ALA A 180 14.18 -13.24 -7.34
C ALA A 180 12.77 -13.85 -7.32
N LEU A 181 11.77 -13.15 -6.77
CA LEU A 181 10.38 -13.60 -6.77
C LEU A 181 9.79 -13.66 -8.18
N ALA A 182 10.13 -12.71 -9.05
CA ALA A 182 9.68 -12.68 -10.44
C ALA A 182 10.23 -13.87 -11.25
N GLU A 183 11.50 -14.24 -11.06
CA GLU A 183 12.07 -15.42 -11.72
C GLU A 183 11.36 -16.71 -11.26
N VAL A 184 11.11 -16.88 -9.97
CA VAL A 184 10.32 -18.03 -9.47
C VAL A 184 8.93 -18.04 -10.11
N CYS A 185 8.23 -16.91 -10.13
CA CYS A 185 6.90 -16.81 -10.73
C CYS A 185 6.91 -17.17 -12.22
N LYS A 186 7.93 -16.75 -12.94
CA LYS A 186 8.14 -17.06 -14.37
C LYS A 186 8.35 -18.56 -14.59
N ASP A 187 9.18 -19.23 -13.78
CA ASP A 187 9.42 -20.69 -13.87
C ASP A 187 8.14 -21.50 -13.67
N PHE A 188 7.23 -21.03 -12.83
CA PHE A 188 5.92 -21.66 -12.62
C PHE A 188 4.83 -21.15 -13.57
N GLY A 189 5.14 -20.15 -14.41
CA GLY A 189 4.19 -19.54 -15.34
C GLY A 189 3.04 -18.81 -14.66
N VAL A 190 3.26 -18.23 -13.47
CA VAL A 190 2.27 -17.52 -12.65
C VAL A 190 2.63 -16.02 -12.62
N PRO A 191 1.71 -15.06 -12.85
CA PRO A 191 2.04 -13.64 -12.79
C PRO A 191 2.35 -13.18 -11.36
N LEU A 192 3.43 -12.39 -11.20
CA LEU A 192 3.74 -11.68 -9.98
C LEU A 192 3.01 -10.34 -9.96
N LEU A 193 2.19 -10.11 -8.94
CA LEU A 193 1.38 -8.93 -8.69
C LEU A 193 1.92 -8.22 -7.45
N VAL A 194 2.31 -6.96 -7.59
CA VAL A 194 2.95 -6.23 -6.48
C VAL A 194 2.11 -5.04 -6.04
N ASP A 195 1.74 -5.04 -4.77
CA ASP A 195 1.24 -3.84 -4.10
C ASP A 195 2.44 -2.96 -3.71
N ASN A 196 2.74 -2.01 -4.57
CA ASN A 196 3.83 -1.04 -4.41
C ASN A 196 3.30 0.32 -3.94
N ALA A 197 2.18 0.33 -3.19
CA ALA A 197 1.52 1.57 -2.78
C ALA A 197 2.47 2.57 -2.09
N HIS A 198 3.51 2.11 -1.41
CA HIS A 198 4.51 2.95 -0.75
C HIS A 198 5.77 3.21 -1.60
N GLY A 199 5.88 2.64 -2.80
CA GLY A 199 7.11 2.61 -3.58
C GLY A 199 7.07 3.34 -4.92
N ALA A 200 6.08 4.19 -5.20
CA ALA A 200 5.97 4.90 -6.49
C ALA A 200 7.26 5.66 -6.87
N TYR A 201 7.98 6.21 -5.89
CA TYR A 201 9.23 6.93 -6.10
C TYR A 201 10.44 6.04 -6.46
N LEU A 202 10.38 4.72 -6.21
CA LEU A 202 11.50 3.78 -6.45
C LEU A 202 11.99 3.80 -7.90
N ARG A 203 11.09 4.13 -8.84
CA ARG A 203 11.44 4.32 -10.26
C ARG A 203 12.45 5.42 -10.48
N PHE A 204 12.43 6.46 -9.65
CA PHE A 204 13.18 7.70 -9.82
C PHE A 204 14.46 7.76 -9.01
N LEU A 205 14.81 6.68 -8.29
CA LEU A 205 16.13 6.54 -7.66
C LEU A 205 17.24 6.45 -8.72
N PRO A 206 18.49 6.86 -8.41
CA PRO A 206 19.56 7.00 -9.41
C PRO A 206 19.83 5.78 -10.28
N GLN A 207 19.59 4.59 -9.77
CA GLN A 207 19.80 3.33 -10.50
C GLN A 207 18.56 2.85 -11.26
N GLY A 208 17.41 3.56 -11.15
CA GLY A 208 16.19 3.37 -11.97
C GLY A 208 15.53 1.99 -11.92
N GLY A 209 16.17 1.00 -11.32
CA GLY A 209 15.82 -0.40 -11.42
C GLY A 209 15.15 -1.01 -10.18
N GLN A 210 14.71 -0.21 -9.21
CA GLN A 210 14.12 -0.73 -7.97
C GLN A 210 12.57 -0.81 -8.00
N HIS A 211 11.96 -0.26 -9.03
CA HIS A 211 10.50 -0.35 -9.20
C HIS A 211 10.08 -1.76 -9.65
N PRO A 212 9.00 -2.35 -9.10
CA PRO A 212 8.61 -3.74 -9.35
C PRO A 212 8.50 -4.12 -10.83
N ILE A 213 7.99 -3.24 -11.70
CA ILE A 213 7.91 -3.50 -13.15
C ILE A 213 9.30 -3.65 -13.76
N ALA A 214 10.28 -2.86 -13.35
CA ALA A 214 11.66 -2.97 -13.83
C ALA A 214 12.33 -4.26 -13.36
N LEU A 215 11.89 -4.82 -12.22
CA LEU A 215 12.36 -6.06 -11.62
C LEU A 215 11.59 -7.31 -12.09
N GLY A 216 10.65 -7.17 -13.01
CA GLY A 216 9.99 -8.31 -13.65
C GLY A 216 8.57 -8.62 -13.15
N ALA A 217 8.00 -7.81 -12.26
CA ALA A 217 6.58 -7.94 -11.90
C ALA A 217 5.69 -7.83 -13.13
N ALA A 218 4.65 -8.66 -13.19
CA ALA A 218 3.69 -8.65 -14.28
C ALA A 218 2.81 -7.39 -14.24
N MET A 219 2.33 -7.03 -13.06
CA MET A 219 1.58 -5.82 -12.78
C MET A 219 1.94 -5.29 -11.39
N CYS A 220 1.84 -3.97 -11.19
CA CYS A 220 1.87 -3.39 -9.85
C CYS A 220 0.94 -2.18 -9.74
N CYS A 221 0.60 -1.81 -8.51
CA CYS A 221 -0.12 -0.59 -8.22
C CYS A 221 0.69 0.33 -7.32
N ASP A 222 0.64 1.64 -7.62
CA ASP A 222 1.30 2.70 -6.86
C ASP A 222 0.25 3.67 -6.30
N SER A 223 0.33 4.01 -5.01
CA SER A 223 -0.37 5.18 -4.48
C SER A 223 0.49 6.42 -4.73
N GLY A 224 0.22 7.15 -5.83
CA GLY A 224 0.97 8.36 -6.15
C GLY A 224 0.96 9.37 -5.01
N HIS A 225 -0.19 9.52 -4.34
CA HIS A 225 -0.38 10.46 -3.25
C HIS A 225 0.42 10.18 -1.97
N LYS A 226 1.00 8.98 -1.80
CA LYS A 226 1.80 8.65 -0.60
C LYS A 226 3.23 9.16 -0.69
N THR A 227 3.85 9.08 -1.87
CA THR A 227 5.29 9.37 -2.02
C THR A 227 5.64 10.32 -3.17
N LEU A 228 4.69 10.66 -4.02
CA LEU A 228 4.82 11.64 -5.10
C LEU A 228 3.91 12.86 -4.84
N PRO A 229 4.16 14.00 -5.49
CA PRO A 229 3.36 15.22 -5.29
C PRO A 229 1.99 15.13 -5.98
N VAL A 230 1.15 14.22 -5.51
CA VAL A 230 -0.19 13.93 -6.01
C VAL A 230 -1.21 14.12 -4.91
N VAL A 231 -2.39 14.64 -5.23
CA VAL A 231 -3.52 14.80 -4.30
C VAL A 231 -4.03 13.42 -3.86
N THR A 232 -4.49 13.33 -2.59
CA THR A 232 -5.03 12.10 -2.01
C THR A 232 -6.08 11.45 -2.93
N GLY A 233 -5.94 10.14 -3.13
CA GLY A 233 -6.75 9.35 -4.06
C GLY A 233 -6.08 9.10 -5.41
N GLY A 234 -5.06 9.88 -5.80
CA GLY A 234 -4.34 9.64 -7.05
C GLY A 234 -3.42 8.41 -6.96
N ALA A 235 -3.58 7.50 -7.89
CA ALA A 235 -2.84 6.24 -7.96
C ALA A 235 -2.62 5.80 -9.40
N TYR A 236 -1.78 4.78 -9.57
CA TYR A 236 -1.42 4.19 -10.85
C TYR A 236 -1.62 2.67 -10.83
N LEU A 237 -2.10 2.12 -11.94
CA LEU A 237 -1.97 0.71 -12.30
C LEU A 237 -0.93 0.60 -13.42
N HIS A 238 0.14 -0.15 -13.17
CA HIS A 238 1.23 -0.36 -14.11
C HIS A 238 1.20 -1.76 -14.70
N LEU A 239 1.33 -1.85 -16.02
CA LEU A 239 1.52 -3.11 -16.73
C LEU A 239 2.99 -3.30 -17.11
N GLY A 240 3.53 -4.46 -16.75
CA GLY A 240 4.82 -4.94 -17.22
C GLY A 240 4.70 -5.76 -18.51
N LYS A 241 5.84 -6.13 -19.09
CA LYS A 241 5.89 -6.95 -20.31
C LYS A 241 5.23 -8.33 -20.13
N ASN A 242 5.22 -8.83 -18.89
CA ASN A 242 4.66 -10.15 -18.52
C ASN A 242 3.21 -10.03 -18.01
N ALA A 243 2.55 -8.88 -18.17
CA ALA A 243 1.15 -8.73 -17.78
C ALA A 243 0.28 -9.72 -18.58
N PRO A 244 -0.60 -10.48 -17.89
CA PRO A 244 -1.37 -11.55 -18.53
C PRO A 244 -2.43 -11.03 -19.51
N ILE A 245 -2.88 -9.79 -19.32
CA ILE A 245 -3.78 -9.06 -20.23
C ILE A 245 -3.14 -7.69 -20.47
N GLN A 246 -2.99 -7.33 -21.74
CA GLN A 246 -2.46 -6.03 -22.18
C GLN A 246 -3.45 -5.28 -23.08
N ASP A 247 -4.59 -5.89 -23.39
CA ASP A 247 -5.66 -5.24 -24.14
C ASP A 247 -6.20 -4.04 -23.34
N GLU A 248 -6.13 -2.85 -23.95
CA GLU A 248 -6.49 -1.61 -23.28
C GLU A 248 -7.95 -1.57 -22.85
N ALA A 249 -8.87 -2.07 -23.67
CA ALA A 249 -10.30 -2.06 -23.37
C ALA A 249 -10.59 -2.97 -22.17
N ALA A 250 -9.94 -4.15 -22.08
CA ALA A 250 -10.08 -5.04 -20.94
C ALA A 250 -9.55 -4.41 -19.65
N VAL A 251 -8.42 -3.70 -19.69
CA VAL A 251 -7.85 -3.04 -18.51
C VAL A 251 -8.72 -1.88 -18.04
N ARG A 252 -9.19 -1.03 -18.97
CA ARG A 252 -10.10 0.09 -18.64
C ARG A 252 -11.43 -0.42 -18.07
N ASN A 253 -11.98 -1.51 -18.62
CA ASN A 253 -13.18 -2.15 -18.07
C ASN A 253 -12.94 -2.72 -16.66
N ALA A 254 -11.78 -3.31 -16.40
CA ALA A 254 -11.44 -3.79 -15.05
C ALA A 254 -11.32 -2.64 -14.04
N LEU A 255 -10.77 -1.49 -14.45
CA LEU A 255 -10.73 -0.29 -13.61
C LEU A 255 -12.15 0.29 -13.40
N ALA A 256 -12.95 0.38 -14.45
CA ALA A 256 -14.33 0.88 -14.38
C ALA A 256 -15.21 0.05 -13.45
N LEU A 257 -15.02 -1.28 -13.41
CA LEU A 257 -15.77 -2.18 -12.53
C LEU A 257 -15.66 -1.81 -11.04
N PHE A 258 -14.58 -1.17 -10.64
CA PHE A 258 -14.28 -0.81 -9.25
C PHE A 258 -14.16 0.69 -9.02
N GLY A 259 -14.49 1.51 -10.01
CA GLY A 259 -14.37 2.95 -9.95
C GLY A 259 -15.69 3.68 -10.09
N SER A 260 -15.66 4.98 -9.84
CA SER A 260 -16.79 5.88 -10.08
C SER A 260 -16.84 6.29 -11.55
N THR A 261 -18.04 6.45 -12.11
CA THR A 261 -18.25 7.07 -13.43
C THR A 261 -18.03 8.59 -13.41
N SER A 262 -17.73 9.18 -12.25
CA SER A 262 -17.44 10.61 -12.08
C SER A 262 -16.07 10.78 -11.44
N PRO A 263 -14.97 10.54 -12.18
CA PRO A 263 -13.62 10.68 -11.66
C PRO A 263 -13.32 12.14 -11.31
N SER A 264 -12.57 12.37 -10.23
CA SER A 264 -12.15 13.71 -9.83
C SER A 264 -11.11 14.29 -10.79
N TYR A 265 -11.47 15.34 -11.51
CA TYR A 265 -10.52 16.07 -12.36
C TYR A 265 -9.44 16.82 -11.57
N LEU A 266 -9.66 17.14 -10.31
CA LEU A 266 -8.61 17.67 -9.43
C LEU A 266 -7.52 16.64 -9.19
N ILE A 267 -7.90 15.38 -8.98
CA ILE A 267 -6.93 14.28 -8.83
C ILE A 267 -6.22 14.01 -10.17
N LEU A 268 -6.95 13.96 -11.29
CA LEU A 268 -6.37 13.77 -12.63
C LEU A 268 -5.36 14.88 -12.97
N GLN A 269 -5.68 16.16 -12.69
CA GLN A 269 -4.74 17.26 -12.86
C GLN A 269 -3.49 17.10 -11.99
N SER A 270 -3.64 16.59 -10.77
CA SER A 270 -2.48 16.38 -9.89
C SER A 270 -1.55 15.28 -10.42
N LEU A 271 -2.11 14.19 -10.99
CA LEU A 271 -1.37 13.12 -11.65
C LEU A 271 -0.64 13.66 -12.91
N ASP A 272 -1.34 14.44 -13.71
CA ASP A 272 -0.78 15.09 -14.91
C ASP A 272 0.36 16.06 -14.55
N LYS A 273 0.14 16.91 -13.54
CA LYS A 273 1.18 17.84 -13.05
C LYS A 273 2.36 17.11 -12.45
N CYS A 274 2.12 15.98 -11.79
CA CYS A 274 3.17 15.12 -11.24
C CYS A 274 4.13 14.65 -12.36
N ASN A 275 3.64 14.26 -13.54
CA ASN A 275 4.50 13.89 -14.67
C ASN A 275 5.51 14.98 -15.02
N GLN A 276 5.08 16.24 -15.03
CA GLN A 276 5.98 17.36 -15.27
C GLN A 276 7.02 17.47 -14.15
N VAL A 277 6.60 17.43 -12.89
CA VAL A 277 7.52 17.51 -11.74
C VAL A 277 8.56 16.38 -11.76
N LEU A 278 8.14 15.16 -12.12
CA LEU A 278 9.03 14.00 -12.22
C LEU A 278 10.07 14.17 -13.34
N SER A 279 9.71 14.83 -14.44
CA SER A 279 10.62 15.10 -15.56
C SER A 279 11.57 16.28 -15.30
N GLU A 280 11.27 17.15 -14.33
CA GLU A 280 11.99 18.41 -14.06
C GLU A 280 12.82 18.35 -12.78
N GLY A 281 13.87 17.52 -12.75
CA GLY A 281 14.86 17.49 -11.66
C GLY A 281 14.41 16.76 -10.39
N TYR A 282 13.28 16.05 -10.41
CA TYR A 282 12.83 15.25 -9.26
C TYR A 282 13.84 14.21 -8.79
N PRO A 283 14.53 13.43 -9.67
CA PRO A 283 15.53 12.45 -9.24
C PRO A 283 16.66 13.05 -8.41
N LEU A 284 17.10 14.27 -8.74
CA LEU A 284 18.15 14.97 -7.96
C LEU A 284 17.64 15.35 -6.56
N ARG A 285 16.42 15.92 -6.47
CA ARG A 285 15.80 16.26 -5.18
C ARG A 285 15.55 15.01 -4.33
N LEU A 286 15.13 13.92 -4.97
CA LEU A 286 14.96 12.62 -4.31
C LEU A 286 16.27 12.12 -3.71
N LEU A 287 17.36 12.15 -4.47
CA LEU A 287 18.70 11.76 -3.99
C LEU A 287 19.16 12.61 -2.79
N GLN A 288 18.93 13.93 -2.85
CA GLN A 288 19.22 14.83 -1.73
C GLN A 288 18.40 14.47 -0.47
N CYS A 289 17.09 14.23 -0.63
CA CYS A 289 16.21 13.80 0.45
C CYS A 289 16.69 12.48 1.08
N CYS A 290 17.01 11.48 0.27
CA CYS A 290 17.56 10.20 0.75
C CYS A 290 18.86 10.40 1.53
N GLY A 291 19.75 11.28 1.06
CA GLY A 291 21.00 11.62 1.75
C GLY A 291 20.77 12.30 3.12
N HIS A 292 19.75 13.16 3.23
CA HIS A 292 19.35 13.74 4.52
C HIS A 292 18.84 12.67 5.48
N LEU A 293 17.96 11.76 5.01
CA LEU A 293 17.40 10.69 5.82
C LEU A 293 18.45 9.66 6.27
N THR A 294 19.44 9.36 5.43
CA THR A 294 20.55 8.49 5.82
C THR A 294 21.35 9.10 6.98
N ARG A 295 21.64 10.40 6.92
CA ARG A 295 22.34 11.10 8.01
C ARG A 295 21.48 11.13 9.28
N LEU A 296 20.19 11.46 9.15
CA LEU A 296 19.26 11.49 10.27
C LEU A 296 19.19 10.12 10.98
N ARG A 297 18.98 9.02 10.26
CA ARG A 297 18.93 7.67 10.87
C ARG A 297 20.24 7.36 11.62
N ARG A 298 21.39 7.70 11.04
CA ARG A 298 22.70 7.50 11.69
C ARG A 298 22.79 8.30 12.99
N GLU A 299 22.43 9.58 12.99
CA GLU A 299 22.49 10.47 14.15
C GLU A 299 21.59 9.96 15.29
N LEU A 300 20.38 9.52 14.97
CA LEU A 300 19.47 8.94 15.96
C LEU A 300 20.00 7.64 16.57
N ASN A 301 20.62 6.78 15.75
CA ASN A 301 21.22 5.54 16.22
C ASN A 301 22.48 5.79 17.07
N GLU A 302 23.31 6.76 16.72
CA GLU A 302 24.47 7.17 17.51
C GLU A 302 24.05 7.71 18.89
N ALA A 303 23.00 8.53 18.94
CA ALA A 303 22.45 9.05 20.19
C ALA A 303 21.88 7.94 21.10
N ALA A 304 21.11 7.01 20.53
CA ALA A 304 20.59 5.86 21.25
C ALA A 304 21.71 4.96 21.80
N ALA A 305 22.73 4.69 20.98
CA ALA A 305 23.90 3.92 21.40
C ALA A 305 24.70 4.60 22.55
N ALA A 306 24.84 5.92 22.52
CA ALA A 306 25.49 6.69 23.59
C ALA A 306 24.76 6.59 24.94
N LYS A 307 23.45 6.28 24.91
CA LYS A 307 22.60 6.01 26.10
C LYS A 307 22.52 4.51 26.43
N HIS A 308 23.32 3.67 25.80
CA HIS A 308 23.32 2.21 25.97
C HIS A 308 21.96 1.55 25.67
N CYS A 309 21.20 2.11 24.73
CA CYS A 309 19.99 1.46 24.25
C CYS A 309 20.31 0.11 23.58
N PRO A 310 19.48 -0.93 23.77
CA PRO A 310 19.82 -2.32 23.43
C PRO A 310 19.76 -2.66 21.93
N GLY A 311 19.46 -1.70 21.06
CA GLY A 311 19.39 -1.90 19.62
C GLY A 311 19.31 -0.58 18.83
N PRO A 312 19.25 -0.65 17.50
CA PRO A 312 19.09 0.55 16.70
C PRO A 312 17.68 1.16 16.95
N LEU A 313 17.65 2.48 17.14
CA LEU A 313 16.39 3.23 17.25
C LEU A 313 15.72 3.38 15.87
N ALA A 314 16.49 3.85 14.88
CA ALA A 314 16.01 3.96 13.51
C ALA A 314 16.43 2.71 12.73
N LEU A 315 15.42 1.95 12.27
CA LEU A 315 15.61 0.71 11.53
C LEU A 315 16.07 0.98 10.09
N GLU A 316 16.73 -0.01 9.49
CA GLU A 316 16.93 -0.02 8.05
C GLU A 316 15.57 -0.20 7.36
N SER A 317 15.28 0.69 6.43
CA SER A 317 14.03 0.74 5.69
C SER A 317 14.26 1.33 4.30
N GLU A 318 13.23 1.29 3.47
CA GLU A 318 13.26 1.98 2.18
C GLU A 318 13.64 3.47 2.36
N PRO A 319 14.25 4.12 1.35
CA PRO A 319 14.93 5.40 1.52
C PRO A 319 14.10 6.54 2.13
N LEU A 320 12.80 6.61 1.84
CA LEU A 320 11.93 7.74 2.25
C LEU A 320 11.20 7.53 3.60
N LYS A 321 11.30 6.34 4.22
CA LYS A 321 10.72 6.08 5.54
C LYS A 321 11.77 6.21 6.65
N VAL A 322 11.33 6.66 7.81
CA VAL A 322 12.05 6.54 9.07
C VAL A 322 11.16 5.72 10.01
N THR A 323 11.56 4.49 10.27
CA THR A 323 10.87 3.59 11.18
C THR A 323 11.66 3.52 12.47
N LEU A 324 11.04 3.96 13.56
CA LEU A 324 11.64 3.98 14.90
C LEU A 324 11.14 2.78 15.70
N ASP A 325 12.05 2.00 16.29
CA ASP A 325 11.74 0.95 17.28
C ASP A 325 11.71 1.57 18.66
N ALA A 326 10.52 1.96 19.11
CA ALA A 326 10.31 2.59 20.42
C ALA A 326 10.74 1.69 21.60
N ALA A 327 10.71 0.37 21.41
CA ALA A 327 11.17 -0.57 22.42
C ALA A 327 12.66 -0.44 22.72
N ALA A 328 13.46 0.06 21.79
CA ALA A 328 14.87 0.41 22.05
C ALA A 328 15.02 1.52 23.10
N LEU A 329 13.98 2.35 23.29
CA LEU A 329 13.92 3.41 24.30
C LEU A 329 13.15 3.01 25.56
N GLY A 330 12.71 1.76 25.66
CA GLY A 330 11.84 1.29 26.76
C GLY A 330 10.43 1.88 26.71
N MET A 331 9.98 2.33 25.55
CA MET A 331 8.67 2.95 25.32
C MET A 331 7.84 2.08 24.37
N THR A 332 6.53 2.29 24.39
CA THR A 332 5.67 1.83 23.29
C THR A 332 5.73 2.81 22.12
N GLY A 333 5.43 2.33 20.89
CA GLY A 333 5.36 3.21 19.72
C GLY A 333 4.28 4.29 19.87
N THR A 334 3.17 3.99 20.55
CA THR A 334 2.12 4.97 20.85
C THR A 334 2.59 6.07 21.80
N GLU A 335 3.37 5.76 22.83
CA GLU A 335 3.97 6.73 23.73
C GLU A 335 4.99 7.61 23.01
N LEU A 336 5.85 7.01 22.17
CA LEU A 336 6.80 7.77 21.36
C LEU A 336 6.07 8.69 20.35
N ALA A 337 5.02 8.21 19.69
CA ALA A 337 4.22 9.04 18.78
C ALA A 337 3.58 10.23 19.49
N GLU A 338 3.08 10.05 20.72
CA GLU A 338 2.51 11.15 21.49
C GLU A 338 3.57 12.17 21.90
N ALA A 339 4.75 11.73 22.30
CA ALA A 339 5.89 12.60 22.58
C ALA A 339 6.31 13.42 21.34
N LEU A 340 6.30 12.79 20.17
CA LEU A 340 6.57 13.49 18.90
C LEU A 340 5.48 14.51 18.54
N ARG A 341 4.18 14.20 18.77
CA ARG A 341 3.09 15.17 18.58
C ARG A 341 3.24 16.38 19.48
N CYS A 342 3.66 16.19 20.75
CA CYS A 342 3.96 17.32 21.64
C CYS A 342 5.07 18.22 21.08
N ALA A 343 6.02 17.66 20.30
CA ALA A 343 7.04 18.40 19.57
C ALA A 343 6.58 18.87 18.17
N LYS A 344 5.26 18.80 17.86
CA LYS A 344 4.65 19.16 16.57
C LYS A 344 5.15 18.33 15.38
N VAL A 345 5.41 17.05 15.62
CA VAL A 345 5.72 16.05 14.59
C VAL A 345 4.56 15.05 14.55
N GLU A 346 3.82 15.02 13.44
CA GLU A 346 2.76 14.03 13.21
C GLU A 346 3.35 12.82 12.48
N CYS A 347 3.00 11.63 12.95
CA CYS A 347 3.50 10.37 12.42
C CYS A 347 2.51 9.78 11.41
N GLU A 348 3.01 9.03 10.43
CA GLU A 348 2.15 8.26 9.52
C GLU A 348 1.46 7.11 10.25
N TYR A 349 2.20 6.45 11.16
CA TYR A 349 1.72 5.27 11.86
C TYR A 349 2.43 5.09 13.19
N ALA A 350 1.70 4.55 14.16
CA ALA A 350 2.26 4.03 15.40
C ALA A 350 1.51 2.78 15.84
N ASP A 351 2.24 1.79 16.33
CA ASP A 351 1.71 0.57 16.93
C ASP A 351 2.35 0.34 18.33
N PRO A 352 2.10 -0.79 19.00
CA PRO A 352 2.71 -1.05 20.30
C PRO A 352 4.23 -1.00 20.34
N ARG A 353 4.91 -1.11 19.18
CA ARG A 353 6.37 -1.13 19.11
C ARG A 353 6.96 -0.04 18.21
N TYR A 354 6.38 0.21 17.05
CA TYR A 354 7.00 1.02 16.01
C TYR A 354 6.30 2.36 15.80
N VAL A 355 7.08 3.36 15.38
CA VAL A 355 6.59 4.61 14.82
C VAL A 355 7.15 4.76 13.42
N VAL A 356 6.28 5.05 12.46
CA VAL A 356 6.66 5.26 11.05
C VAL A 356 6.44 6.70 10.66
N LEU A 357 7.48 7.32 10.10
CA LEU A 357 7.44 8.65 9.50
C LEU A 357 7.77 8.54 8.02
N MET A 358 7.02 9.25 7.20
CA MET A 358 7.21 9.28 5.74
C MET A 358 7.68 10.65 5.30
N PHE A 359 8.74 10.67 4.51
CA PHE A 359 9.31 11.87 3.94
C PHE A 359 9.22 11.85 2.41
N THR A 360 9.24 13.03 1.82
CA THR A 360 9.37 13.21 0.38
C THR A 360 10.27 14.41 0.09
N PRO A 361 10.72 14.60 -1.15
CA PRO A 361 11.44 15.82 -1.53
C PRO A 361 10.66 17.13 -1.35
N ALA A 362 9.40 17.07 -0.95
CA ALA A 362 8.57 18.24 -0.63
C ALA A 362 8.71 18.72 0.82
N ASN A 363 9.29 17.89 1.71
CA ASN A 363 9.55 18.31 3.08
C ASN A 363 10.63 19.39 3.12
N PRO A 364 10.36 20.54 3.78
CA PRO A 364 11.37 21.57 3.99
C PRO A 364 12.43 21.09 4.99
N PRO A 365 13.65 21.70 4.99
CA PRO A 365 14.73 21.32 5.91
C PRO A 365 14.33 21.32 7.38
N GLN A 366 13.45 22.23 7.79
CA GLN A 366 12.95 22.38 9.16
C GLN A 366 12.23 21.12 9.68
N ASP A 367 11.63 20.29 8.80
CA ASP A 367 10.97 19.06 9.22
C ASP A 367 11.99 18.03 9.68
N PHE A 368 13.13 17.93 9.00
CA PHE A 368 14.22 17.03 9.39
C PHE A 368 14.84 17.48 10.72
N GLU A 369 15.13 18.77 10.86
CA GLU A 369 15.69 19.36 12.08
C GLU A 369 14.73 19.17 13.28
N ARG A 370 13.43 19.38 13.07
CA ARG A 370 12.40 19.22 14.11
C ARG A 370 12.33 17.78 14.60
N LEU A 371 12.29 16.80 13.68
CA LEU A 371 12.28 15.39 14.05
C LEU A 371 13.56 15.01 14.81
N THR A 372 14.73 15.38 14.28
CA THR A 372 16.01 15.10 14.93
C THR A 372 16.05 15.68 16.35
N SER A 373 15.74 16.95 16.50
CA SER A 373 15.74 17.62 17.81
C SER A 373 14.74 17.01 18.80
N ALA A 374 13.55 16.63 18.32
CA ALA A 374 12.54 16.01 19.17
C ALA A 374 13.01 14.64 19.68
N VAL A 375 13.54 13.78 18.79
CA VAL A 375 14.02 12.46 19.18
C VAL A 375 15.25 12.55 20.08
N LEU A 376 16.22 13.42 19.77
CA LEU A 376 17.41 13.63 20.62
C LEU A 376 17.01 14.11 22.02
N HIS A 377 16.06 15.04 22.13
CA HIS A 377 15.54 15.49 23.43
C HIS A 377 14.89 14.33 24.21
N ILE A 378 14.13 13.46 23.57
CA ILE A 378 13.57 12.27 24.21
C ILE A 378 14.69 11.39 24.70
N VAL A 379 15.67 11.04 23.85
CA VAL A 379 16.81 10.18 24.18
C VAL A 379 17.64 10.75 25.33
N GLU A 380 17.91 12.03 25.35
CA GLU A 380 18.69 12.72 26.39
C GLU A 380 18.03 12.58 27.79
N ASN A 381 16.72 12.64 27.84
CA ASN A 381 15.95 12.58 29.09
C ASN A 381 15.62 11.16 29.56
N LEU A 382 16.04 10.13 28.81
CA LEU A 382 15.84 8.75 29.23
C LEU A 382 16.70 8.38 30.45
N THR A 383 16.07 7.66 31.36
CA THR A 383 16.74 7.07 32.53
C THR A 383 16.64 5.54 32.42
N GLY A 384 17.78 4.87 32.12
CA GLY A 384 17.85 3.41 31.98
C GLY A 384 17.80 2.65 33.33
N PRO A 385 17.75 1.31 33.37
CA PRO A 385 18.12 0.39 32.28
C PRO A 385 16.96 0.10 31.30
N PHE A 386 17.32 -0.21 30.05
CA PHE A 386 16.35 -0.56 29.01
C PHE A 386 16.26 -2.08 28.84
N PRO A 387 15.06 -2.68 28.89
CA PRO A 387 14.91 -4.11 28.61
C PRO A 387 15.26 -4.40 27.14
N LEU A 388 15.85 -5.58 26.90
CA LEU A 388 16.05 -6.06 25.53
C LEU A 388 14.67 -6.28 24.89
N PRO A 389 14.37 -5.64 23.74
CA PRO A 389 13.12 -5.87 23.06
C PRO A 389 13.04 -7.30 22.53
N GLU A 390 11.90 -7.96 22.71
CA GLU A 390 11.64 -9.24 22.08
C GLU A 390 11.66 -9.08 20.55
N LYS A 391 12.45 -9.91 19.86
CA LYS A 391 12.59 -9.82 18.41
C LYS A 391 11.32 -10.27 17.67
N ASN A 392 10.65 -11.28 18.20
CA ASN A 392 9.51 -11.92 17.54
C ASN A 392 8.23 -11.66 18.34
N ASP A 393 7.14 -11.49 17.62
CA ASP A 393 5.81 -11.41 18.22
C ASP A 393 5.28 -12.84 18.41
N ARG A 394 5.21 -13.29 19.66
CA ARG A 394 4.76 -14.64 20.01
C ARG A 394 3.33 -14.91 19.53
N GLU A 395 2.45 -13.94 19.70
CA GLU A 395 1.06 -14.04 19.26
C GLU A 395 0.96 -14.22 17.75
N LEU A 396 1.82 -13.54 16.98
CA LEU A 396 1.87 -13.66 15.52
C LEU A 396 2.35 -15.05 15.07
N LEU A 397 3.32 -15.65 15.78
CA LEU A 397 3.79 -17.01 15.51
C LEU A 397 2.70 -18.05 15.84
N GLU A 398 2.01 -17.91 16.98
CA GLU A 398 0.91 -18.79 17.35
C GLU A 398 -0.25 -18.69 16.34
N LEU A 399 -0.49 -17.50 15.78
CA LEU A 399 -1.59 -17.22 14.85
C LEU A 399 -1.48 -18.08 13.57
N GLU A 400 -0.30 -18.25 13.01
CA GLU A 400 -0.08 -19.08 11.81
C GLU A 400 -0.58 -20.53 12.01
N HIS A 401 -0.35 -21.08 13.20
CA HIS A 401 -0.70 -22.46 13.52
C HIS A 401 -2.16 -22.66 13.95
N GLU A 402 -2.76 -21.63 14.51
CA GLU A 402 -4.11 -21.70 15.07
C GLU A 402 -5.21 -21.34 14.08
N LEU A 403 -4.91 -20.47 13.08
CA LEU A 403 -5.93 -19.98 12.15
C LEU A 403 -6.38 -21.08 11.18
N HIS A 404 -7.71 -21.22 11.05
CA HIS A 404 -8.30 -22.10 10.04
C HIS A 404 -9.48 -21.39 9.38
N THR A 405 -9.59 -21.57 8.06
CA THR A 405 -10.69 -21.08 7.25
C THR A 405 -11.91 -21.99 7.43
N CYS A 406 -13.03 -21.44 7.88
CA CYS A 406 -14.28 -22.15 8.06
C CYS A 406 -15.25 -21.97 6.87
N CYS A 407 -15.15 -20.84 6.17
CA CYS A 407 -15.92 -20.56 4.96
C CYS A 407 -15.15 -19.57 4.07
N SER A 408 -15.60 -19.37 2.83
CA SER A 408 -14.95 -18.44 1.94
C SER A 408 -15.07 -17.00 2.42
N ILE A 409 -14.12 -16.13 2.03
CA ILE A 409 -14.16 -14.69 2.34
C ILE A 409 -15.50 -14.10 1.85
N ARG A 410 -15.95 -14.46 0.64
CA ARG A 410 -17.23 -14.01 0.09
C ARG A 410 -18.40 -14.43 0.97
N GLN A 411 -18.46 -15.69 1.40
CA GLN A 411 -19.54 -16.17 2.27
C GLN A 411 -19.57 -15.40 3.60
N ALA A 412 -18.41 -15.16 4.20
CA ALA A 412 -18.33 -14.43 5.45
C ALA A 412 -18.72 -12.96 5.32
N VAL A 413 -18.25 -12.26 4.28
CA VAL A 413 -18.52 -10.83 4.07
C VAL A 413 -19.99 -10.55 3.82
N PHE A 414 -20.69 -11.42 3.10
CA PHE A 414 -22.10 -11.23 2.73
C PHE A 414 -23.10 -11.92 3.66
N ALA A 415 -22.64 -12.67 4.67
CA ALA A 415 -23.52 -13.28 5.66
C ALA A 415 -24.01 -12.25 6.69
N PRO A 416 -25.13 -12.51 7.40
CA PRO A 416 -25.54 -11.72 8.56
C PRO A 416 -24.46 -11.65 9.64
N GLN A 417 -24.21 -10.46 10.16
CA GLN A 417 -23.11 -10.16 11.06
C GLN A 417 -23.60 -9.54 12.37
N GLU A 418 -22.78 -9.63 13.40
CA GLU A 418 -22.93 -8.90 14.65
C GLU A 418 -21.57 -8.42 15.18
N GLN A 419 -21.58 -7.32 15.90
CA GLN A 419 -20.39 -6.84 16.63
C GLN A 419 -20.38 -7.44 18.03
N VAL A 420 -19.25 -7.95 18.45
CA VAL A 420 -19.04 -8.46 19.80
C VAL A 420 -17.76 -7.87 20.38
N PRO A 421 -17.67 -7.70 21.73
CA PRO A 421 -16.40 -7.40 22.38
C PRO A 421 -15.35 -8.43 21.98
N THR A 422 -14.12 -8.00 21.75
CA THR A 422 -13.02 -8.87 21.29
C THR A 422 -12.82 -10.09 22.19
N GLU A 423 -12.99 -9.94 23.50
CA GLU A 423 -12.86 -11.03 24.48
C GLU A 423 -13.92 -12.13 24.29
N GLN A 424 -15.09 -11.78 23.73
CA GLN A 424 -16.19 -12.71 23.46
C GLN A 424 -16.12 -13.30 22.05
N ALA A 425 -15.12 -12.93 21.26
CA ALA A 425 -15.00 -13.36 19.87
C ALA A 425 -14.32 -14.73 19.70
N VAL A 426 -13.68 -15.28 20.74
CA VAL A 426 -13.00 -16.59 20.66
C VAL A 426 -13.98 -17.67 20.17
N GLY A 427 -13.55 -18.44 19.15
CA GLY A 427 -14.33 -19.51 18.56
C GLY A 427 -15.40 -19.06 17.56
N ARG A 428 -15.62 -17.75 17.41
CA ARG A 428 -16.52 -17.17 16.38
C ARG A 428 -15.79 -17.09 15.05
N ILE A 429 -16.55 -17.03 13.96
CA ILE A 429 -16.02 -16.83 12.61
C ILE A 429 -15.99 -15.33 12.32
N CYS A 430 -14.84 -14.83 11.90
CA CYS A 430 -14.65 -13.44 11.51
C CYS A 430 -15.50 -13.12 10.27
N ALA A 431 -16.31 -12.06 10.35
CA ALA A 431 -17.16 -11.62 9.24
C ALA A 431 -16.50 -10.53 8.40
N MET A 432 -15.84 -9.58 9.09
CA MET A 432 -15.10 -8.49 8.43
C MET A 432 -13.67 -8.45 8.92
N PRO A 433 -12.70 -8.08 8.07
CA PRO A 433 -11.32 -7.95 8.50
C PRO A 433 -11.22 -7.02 9.71
N THR A 434 -10.76 -7.55 10.84
CA THR A 434 -10.56 -6.74 12.05
C THR A 434 -9.21 -6.05 11.94
N VAL A 435 -9.22 -4.76 11.61
CA VAL A 435 -8.01 -3.96 11.38
C VAL A 435 -8.14 -2.60 12.01
N SER A 436 -7.05 -2.09 12.56
CA SER A 436 -6.86 -0.65 12.69
C SER A 436 -6.52 -0.06 11.31
N CYS A 437 -6.82 1.18 11.07
CA CYS A 437 -6.43 1.87 9.84
C CYS A 437 -5.83 3.22 10.23
N PRO A 438 -4.55 3.48 9.90
CA PRO A 438 -3.55 2.57 9.32
C PRO A 438 -3.17 1.41 10.25
N PRO A 439 -2.56 0.32 9.76
CA PRO A 439 -2.07 0.05 8.42
C PRO A 439 -3.07 -0.69 7.52
N ALA A 440 -4.29 -0.95 7.99
CA ALA A 440 -5.32 -1.70 7.27
C ALA A 440 -4.89 -3.15 6.90
N ILE A 441 -4.04 -3.77 7.73
CA ILE A 441 -3.57 -5.16 7.61
C ILE A 441 -4.32 -6.02 8.62
N PRO A 442 -5.05 -7.07 8.18
CA PRO A 442 -5.93 -7.83 9.05
C PRO A 442 -5.18 -8.81 9.97
N ILE A 443 -5.55 -8.83 11.24
CA ILE A 443 -5.14 -9.86 12.20
C ILE A 443 -5.84 -11.18 11.86
N VAL A 444 -7.16 -11.14 11.69
CA VAL A 444 -7.99 -12.27 11.24
C VAL A 444 -8.72 -11.88 9.97
N VAL A 445 -8.82 -12.81 9.04
CA VAL A 445 -9.47 -12.61 7.74
C VAL A 445 -10.91 -13.10 7.81
N SER A 446 -11.81 -12.48 7.04
CA SER A 446 -13.20 -12.93 6.90
C SER A 446 -13.26 -14.43 6.54
N GLY A 447 -14.03 -15.21 7.28
CA GLY A 447 -14.16 -16.66 7.12
C GLY A 447 -13.21 -17.47 7.99
N GLU A 448 -12.20 -16.87 8.62
CA GLU A 448 -11.33 -17.53 9.59
C GLU A 448 -11.98 -17.58 10.98
N LYS A 449 -11.66 -18.62 11.74
CA LYS A 449 -12.07 -18.77 13.14
C LYS A 449 -11.16 -17.93 14.04
N ILE A 450 -11.76 -17.07 14.86
CA ILE A 450 -11.05 -16.23 15.81
C ILE A 450 -10.52 -17.11 16.95
N THR A 451 -9.20 -17.08 17.16
CA THR A 451 -8.49 -17.92 18.14
C THR A 451 -8.10 -17.13 19.38
N PRO A 452 -7.67 -17.77 20.48
CA PRO A 452 -7.12 -17.07 21.63
C PRO A 452 -5.90 -16.20 21.30
N ALA A 453 -4.98 -16.65 20.43
CA ALA A 453 -3.85 -15.84 19.96
C ALA A 453 -4.33 -14.61 19.18
N ALA A 454 -5.34 -14.75 18.32
CA ALA A 454 -5.94 -13.64 17.61
C ALA A 454 -6.52 -12.58 18.55
N VAL A 455 -7.22 -13.01 19.62
CA VAL A 455 -7.80 -12.09 20.60
C VAL A 455 -6.70 -11.34 21.36
N ARG A 456 -5.63 -12.02 21.79
CA ARG A 456 -4.49 -11.35 22.45
C ARG A 456 -3.84 -10.31 21.53
N LEU A 457 -3.66 -10.67 20.25
CA LEU A 457 -3.10 -9.74 19.26
C LEU A 457 -4.04 -8.55 19.01
N MET A 458 -5.36 -8.79 18.89
CA MET A 458 -6.36 -7.70 18.77
C MET A 458 -6.29 -6.75 19.96
N GLN A 459 -6.21 -7.27 21.19
CA GLN A 459 -6.09 -6.46 22.41
C GLN A 459 -4.80 -5.65 22.41
N LYS A 460 -3.67 -6.26 22.02
CA LYS A 460 -2.37 -5.59 21.88
C LYS A 460 -2.43 -4.41 20.89
N TYR A 461 -3.19 -4.55 19.81
CA TYR A 461 -3.43 -3.50 18.81
C TYR A 461 -4.67 -2.64 19.10
N HIS A 462 -5.20 -2.67 20.32
CA HIS A 462 -6.36 -1.90 20.77
C HIS A 462 -7.63 -2.09 19.93
N VAL A 463 -7.81 -3.26 19.36
CA VAL A 463 -9.03 -3.64 18.63
C VAL A 463 -10.05 -4.18 19.64
N MET A 464 -10.99 -3.34 20.05
CA MET A 464 -11.93 -3.64 21.15
C MET A 464 -13.20 -4.36 20.69
N GLN A 465 -13.50 -4.37 19.39
CA GLN A 465 -14.71 -4.98 18.82
C GLN A 465 -14.33 -5.85 17.61
N ALA A 466 -14.99 -6.98 17.46
CA ALA A 466 -14.85 -7.86 16.31
C ALA A 466 -16.20 -8.08 15.65
N ALA A 467 -16.24 -7.94 14.31
CA ALA A 467 -17.38 -8.33 13.51
C ALA A 467 -17.35 -9.85 13.28
N VAL A 468 -18.38 -10.54 13.68
CA VAL A 468 -18.48 -12.01 13.57
C VAL A 468 -19.77 -12.44 12.90
N LEU A 469 -19.77 -13.64 12.31
CA LEU A 469 -21.00 -14.20 11.75
C LEU A 469 -22.02 -14.36 12.87
N ARG A 470 -23.28 -13.92 12.59
CA ARG A 470 -24.39 -14.13 13.53
C ARG A 470 -24.63 -15.62 13.68
N LYS A 471 -24.80 -16.09 14.94
CA LYS A 471 -25.25 -17.46 15.17
C LYS A 471 -26.66 -17.60 14.60
N THR A 472 -26.85 -18.56 13.69
CA THR A 472 -28.20 -18.99 13.31
C THR A 472 -28.81 -19.65 14.53
N ILE A 473 -29.94 -19.11 15.01
CA ILE A 473 -30.71 -19.64 16.14
C ILE A 473 -31.33 -20.98 15.73
#